data_37cbe74131ba53b72d69d86c4fad59bc
#
_entry.id   37cbe74131ba53b72d69d86c4fad59bc
#
_cell.length_a   1.000
_cell.length_b   1.000
_cell.length_c   1.000
_cell.angle_alpha   90.00
_cell.angle_beta   90.00
_cell.angle_gamma   90.00
#
_symmetry.space_group_name_H-M   'P 1'
#
loop_
_entity.id
_entity.type
_entity.pdbx_description
1 polymer ?
#
loop_
_entity_poly.entity_id
_entity_poly.type
_entity_poly.pdbx_seq_one_letter_code
_entity_poly.pdbx_strand_id
1 'polypeptide(L)'
;MVKDALAYVESFSDGNNIDISGFEEFNFVPRVPKFPFKKNCHVYSAMLIKNSLPYRWRLKYNEDVDLCLQVLHNGGSTASCVYYMGDKVSTSAKMKGGNQTELYQGNDPKKKLLKAKMIQAVWPQYVKVVIRFGRFHHLINWKVFSQKSKVKKAEIG
;
A
#
# COMPACT_ATOMS: atom_id res chain seq x y z
N MET A 1 20.58 9.59 8.90
CA MET A 1 19.31 8.86 9.26
C MET A 1 18.31 8.79 8.09
N VAL A 2 17.71 9.87 7.59
CA VAL A 2 16.75 9.76 6.44
C VAL A 2 17.45 9.28 5.16
N LYS A 3 18.64 9.82 4.84
CA LYS A 3 19.44 9.39 3.69
C LYS A 3 19.76 7.90 3.74
N ASP A 4 20.12 7.38 4.90
CA ASP A 4 20.48 5.97 5.09
C ASP A 4 19.26 5.06 4.91
N ALA A 5 18.09 5.49 5.41
CA ALA A 5 16.84 4.79 5.23
C ALA A 5 16.44 4.71 3.74
N LEU A 6 16.56 5.81 3.00
CA LEU A 6 16.29 5.83 1.56
C LEU A 6 17.24 4.93 0.80
N ALA A 7 18.56 5.05 1.04
CA ALA A 7 19.57 4.20 0.42
C ALA A 7 19.36 2.70 0.71
N TYR A 8 18.92 2.37 1.93
CA TYR A 8 18.60 1.01 2.30
C TYR A 8 17.42 0.43 1.51
N VAL A 9 16.34 1.21 1.37
CA VAL A 9 15.15 0.78 0.60
C VAL A 9 15.48 0.70 -0.89
N GLU A 10 16.24 1.65 -1.43
CA GLU A 10 16.67 1.66 -2.82
C GLU A 10 17.54 0.45 -3.15
N SER A 11 18.59 0.20 -2.36
CA SER A 11 19.47 -0.97 -2.53
C SER A 11 18.71 -2.30 -2.47
N PHE A 12 17.74 -2.44 -1.54
CA PHE A 12 16.89 -3.61 -1.48
C PHE A 12 16.03 -3.76 -2.73
N SER A 13 15.47 -2.66 -3.21
CA SER A 13 14.60 -2.65 -4.38
C SER A 13 15.32 -3.07 -5.65
N ASP A 14 16.51 -2.53 -5.86
CA ASP A 14 17.36 -2.86 -7.01
C ASP A 14 17.80 -4.33 -6.95
N GLY A 15 18.31 -4.77 -5.82
CA GLY A 15 18.79 -6.14 -5.64
C GLY A 15 17.69 -7.22 -5.73
N ASN A 16 16.42 -6.86 -5.52
CA ASN A 16 15.26 -7.76 -5.59
C ASN A 16 14.31 -7.48 -6.74
N ASN A 17 14.64 -6.53 -7.63
CA ASN A 17 13.79 -6.08 -8.74
C ASN A 17 12.38 -5.70 -8.28
N ILE A 18 12.28 -4.87 -7.24
CA ILE A 18 11.01 -4.37 -6.71
C ILE A 18 10.54 -3.17 -7.53
N ASP A 19 9.29 -3.15 -7.92
CA ASP A 19 8.71 -2.11 -8.78
C ASP A 19 8.22 -0.90 -7.99
N ILE A 20 7.63 -1.14 -6.79
CA ILE A 20 7.25 -0.09 -5.83
C ILE A 20 7.73 -0.50 -4.45
N SER A 21 8.49 0.37 -3.81
CA SER A 21 8.93 0.18 -2.42
C SER A 21 8.69 1.42 -1.58
N GLY A 22 8.83 1.29 -0.27
CA GLY A 22 8.68 2.41 0.64
C GLY A 22 8.77 1.97 2.10
N PHE A 23 8.19 2.77 2.97
CA PHE A 23 8.25 2.57 4.42
C PHE A 23 6.89 2.16 4.97
N GLU A 24 6.89 1.23 5.93
CA GLU A 24 5.69 0.88 6.68
C GLU A 24 5.37 1.98 7.71
N GLU A 25 4.11 2.17 8.03
CA GLU A 25 3.71 3.06 9.11
C GLU A 25 3.93 2.36 10.46
N PHE A 26 4.49 3.09 11.41
CA PHE A 26 4.84 2.59 12.75
C PHE A 26 3.71 1.80 13.42
N ASN A 27 2.47 2.26 13.28
CA ASN A 27 1.29 1.62 13.87
C ASN A 27 0.95 0.24 13.28
N PHE A 28 1.52 -0.14 12.14
CA PHE A 28 1.25 -1.42 11.47
C PHE A 28 2.40 -2.42 11.56
N VAL A 29 3.49 -2.03 12.22
CA VAL A 29 4.65 -2.89 12.41
C VAL A 29 4.51 -3.68 13.72
N PRO A 30 4.71 -5.02 13.70
CA PRO A 30 4.76 -5.81 14.93
C PRO A 30 5.95 -5.37 15.81
N ARG A 31 5.83 -5.54 17.13
CA ARG A 31 6.91 -5.20 18.08
C ARG A 31 8.26 -5.82 17.73
N VAL A 32 8.23 -7.02 17.16
CA VAL A 32 9.42 -7.72 16.67
C VAL A 32 9.14 -8.18 15.25
N PRO A 33 9.57 -7.44 14.24
CA PRO A 33 9.41 -7.86 12.86
C PRO A 33 10.34 -9.04 12.54
N LYS A 34 9.80 -10.08 11.90
CA LYS A 34 10.59 -11.27 11.50
C LYS A 34 11.53 -11.01 10.34
N PHE A 35 11.20 -10.05 9.47
CA PHE A 35 11.95 -9.70 8.27
C PHE A 35 11.99 -8.19 8.11
N PRO A 36 13.06 -7.64 7.51
CA PRO A 36 13.19 -6.19 7.32
C PRO A 36 12.22 -5.61 6.29
N PHE A 37 11.66 -6.45 5.40
CA PHE A 37 10.71 -6.04 4.38
C PHE A 37 9.50 -6.98 4.31
N LYS A 38 8.34 -6.37 4.16
CA LYS A 38 7.08 -7.03 3.84
C LYS A 38 6.86 -6.94 2.33
N LYS A 39 6.77 -8.07 1.64
CA LYS A 39 6.63 -8.13 0.17
C LYS A 39 5.17 -8.28 -0.26
N ASN A 40 4.86 -7.81 -1.48
CA ASN A 40 3.57 -7.92 -2.15
C ASN A 40 2.41 -7.40 -1.28
N CYS A 41 2.58 -6.17 -0.82
CA CYS A 41 1.67 -5.48 0.08
C CYS A 41 1.38 -4.07 -0.41
N HIS A 42 0.50 -3.38 0.29
CA HIS A 42 0.32 -1.95 0.18
C HIS A 42 1.60 -1.23 0.62
N VAL A 43 2.06 -0.29 -0.19
CA VAL A 43 3.11 0.66 0.17
C VAL A 43 2.44 2.01 0.43
N TYR A 44 2.71 2.58 1.60
CA TYR A 44 2.06 3.80 2.06
C TYR A 44 2.76 5.07 1.54
N SER A 45 2.51 6.17 2.16
CA SER A 45 2.73 7.56 1.80
C SER A 45 4.09 7.92 1.18
N ALA A 46 5.19 7.28 1.57
CA ALA A 46 6.52 7.52 1.01
C ALA A 46 6.91 6.35 0.11
N MET A 47 6.80 6.56 -1.20
CA MET A 47 7.00 5.54 -2.22
C MET A 47 8.22 5.83 -3.08
N LEU A 48 9.05 4.82 -3.32
CA LEU A 48 10.01 4.75 -4.41
C LEU A 48 9.37 3.95 -5.53
N ILE A 49 9.21 4.58 -6.69
CA ILE A 49 8.52 4.00 -7.84
C ILE A 49 9.51 3.88 -8.98
N LYS A 50 9.61 2.70 -9.58
CA LYS A 50 10.46 2.46 -10.74
C LYS A 50 9.99 3.30 -11.93
N ASN A 51 10.87 4.13 -12.50
CA ASN A 51 10.51 5.08 -13.55
C ASN A 51 9.97 4.42 -14.83
N SER A 52 10.33 3.18 -15.10
CA SER A 52 9.88 2.42 -16.26
C SER A 52 8.47 1.83 -16.15
N LEU A 53 7.78 2.01 -15.01
CA LEU A 53 6.43 1.47 -14.85
C LEU A 53 5.44 2.17 -15.79
N PRO A 54 4.61 1.39 -16.53
CA PRO A 54 3.62 1.95 -17.45
C PRO A 54 2.34 2.40 -16.74
N TYR A 55 2.22 2.14 -15.43
CA TYR A 55 1.02 2.41 -14.65
C TYR A 55 0.91 3.87 -14.24
N ARG A 56 -0.33 4.34 -14.02
CA ARG A 56 -0.62 5.74 -13.66
C ARG A 56 -1.61 5.81 -12.52
N TRP A 57 -1.59 6.93 -11.80
CA TRP A 57 -2.60 7.32 -10.84
C TRP A 57 -3.94 7.52 -11.56
N ARG A 58 -5.00 6.84 -11.14
CA ARG A 58 -6.30 6.89 -11.82
C ARG A 58 -7.49 7.04 -10.89
N LEU A 59 -7.29 6.91 -9.58
CA LEU A 59 -8.35 7.08 -8.59
C LEU A 59 -8.18 8.38 -7.81
N LYS A 60 -9.29 9.00 -7.44
CA LYS A 60 -9.29 10.17 -6.57
C LYS A 60 -8.91 9.81 -5.12
N TYR A 61 -9.29 8.61 -4.67
CA TYR A 61 -9.00 8.08 -3.34
C TYR A 61 -8.46 6.67 -3.44
N ASN A 62 -7.59 6.26 -2.51
CA ASN A 62 -6.88 4.98 -2.53
C ASN A 62 -6.04 4.80 -3.80
N GLU A 63 -5.52 5.89 -4.33
CA GLU A 63 -4.65 5.93 -5.50
C GLU A 63 -3.37 5.12 -5.29
N ASP A 64 -2.82 5.16 -4.08
CA ASP A 64 -1.66 4.39 -3.63
C ASP A 64 -1.95 2.87 -3.63
N VAL A 65 -3.11 2.49 -3.12
CA VAL A 65 -3.60 1.11 -3.13
C VAL A 65 -3.80 0.62 -4.58
N ASP A 66 -4.45 1.44 -5.41
CA ASP A 66 -4.69 1.11 -6.81
C ASP A 66 -3.38 0.91 -7.58
N LEU A 67 -2.40 1.78 -7.39
CA LEU A 67 -1.10 1.65 -8.06
C LEU A 67 -0.38 0.36 -7.64
N CYS A 68 -0.38 0.02 -6.36
CA CYS A 68 0.17 -1.26 -5.88
C CYS A 68 -0.56 -2.45 -6.50
N LEU A 69 -1.89 -2.40 -6.62
CA LEU A 69 -2.67 -3.47 -7.24
C LEU A 69 -2.43 -3.58 -8.75
N GLN A 70 -2.23 -2.47 -9.47
CA GLN A 70 -1.85 -2.50 -10.89
C GLN A 70 -0.54 -3.28 -11.08
N VAL A 71 0.48 -2.98 -10.27
CA VAL A 71 1.78 -3.66 -10.32
C VAL A 71 1.63 -5.15 -10.01
N LEU A 72 1.00 -5.49 -8.89
CA LEU A 72 0.87 -6.87 -8.44
C LEU A 72 -0.02 -7.72 -9.33
N HIS A 73 -1.09 -7.14 -9.90
CA HIS A 73 -1.96 -7.84 -10.84
C HIS A 73 -1.22 -8.27 -12.11
N ASN A 74 -0.31 -7.44 -12.58
CA ASN A 74 0.48 -7.68 -13.78
C ASN A 74 1.80 -8.43 -13.51
N GLY A 75 1.95 -9.03 -12.33
CA GLY A 75 3.09 -9.90 -11.99
C GLY A 75 4.34 -9.17 -11.51
N GLY A 76 4.24 -7.86 -11.29
CA GLY A 76 5.29 -7.09 -10.62
C GLY A 76 5.31 -7.31 -9.11
N SER A 77 6.09 -6.51 -8.40
CA SER A 77 6.33 -6.68 -6.96
C SER A 77 6.31 -5.36 -6.21
N THR A 78 5.81 -5.40 -4.97
CA THR A 78 5.87 -4.28 -4.03
C THR A 78 6.55 -4.71 -2.74
N ALA A 79 7.18 -3.76 -2.04
CA ALA A 79 7.81 -4.02 -0.74
C ALA A 79 7.71 -2.82 0.20
N SER A 80 7.38 -3.08 1.47
CA SER A 80 7.36 -2.08 2.53
C SER A 80 8.42 -2.39 3.57
N CYS A 81 9.32 -1.45 3.83
CA CYS A 81 10.36 -1.56 4.83
C CYS A 81 9.74 -1.45 6.23
N VAL A 82 10.02 -2.42 7.11
CA VAL A 82 9.56 -2.44 8.50
C VAL A 82 10.70 -2.15 9.48
N TYR A 83 11.91 -2.02 8.99
CA TYR A 83 13.09 -1.70 9.79
C TYR A 83 13.24 -0.18 10.00
N TYR A 84 13.00 0.59 8.93
CA TYR A 84 12.77 2.02 8.98
C TYR A 84 11.30 2.29 8.78
N MET A 85 10.68 3.05 9.67
CA MET A 85 9.24 3.26 9.70
C MET A 85 8.90 4.74 9.57
N GLY A 86 7.79 5.03 8.90
CA GLY A 86 7.20 6.35 8.90
C GLY A 86 6.34 6.56 10.14
N ASP A 87 6.57 7.62 10.88
CA ASP A 87 5.64 8.08 11.91
C ASP A 87 4.73 9.14 11.30
N LYS A 88 3.52 8.71 10.97
CA LYS A 88 2.50 9.59 10.37
C LYS A 88 1.52 10.02 11.43
N VAL A 89 1.31 11.32 11.51
CA VAL A 89 0.22 11.88 12.33
C VAL A 89 -1.11 11.24 11.92
N SER A 90 -1.86 10.77 12.91
CA SER A 90 -3.16 10.11 12.69
C SER A 90 -4.05 10.93 11.75
N THR A 91 -4.69 10.25 10.78
CA THR A 91 -5.68 10.87 9.88
C THR A 91 -6.89 11.45 10.60
N SER A 92 -7.07 11.14 11.88
CA SER A 92 -8.06 11.78 12.76
C SER A 92 -7.56 13.09 13.38
N ALA A 93 -6.26 13.39 13.32
CA ALA A 93 -5.73 14.67 13.74
C ALA A 93 -6.22 15.77 12.80
N LYS A 94 -6.57 16.94 13.37
CA LYS A 94 -7.08 18.10 12.63
C LYS A 94 -5.96 18.81 11.84
N MET A 95 -5.32 18.10 10.92
CA MET A 95 -4.35 18.70 10.02
C MET A 95 -5.09 19.37 8.85
N LYS A 96 -4.70 20.60 8.49
CA LYS A 96 -5.23 21.27 7.31
C LYS A 96 -4.57 20.72 6.05
N GLY A 97 -5.36 20.45 5.01
CA GLY A 97 -4.87 20.08 3.67
C GLY A 97 -5.19 18.65 3.24
N GLY A 98 -4.92 18.34 2.00
CA GLY A 98 -5.18 17.05 1.37
C GLY A 98 -6.66 16.65 1.39
N ASN A 99 -6.91 15.35 1.44
CA ASN A 99 -8.26 14.78 1.52
C ASN A 99 -8.93 14.89 2.90
N GLN A 100 -8.27 15.54 3.86
CA GLN A 100 -8.71 15.63 5.25
C GLN A 100 -10.06 16.34 5.37
N THR A 101 -10.18 17.49 4.70
CA THR A 101 -11.41 18.29 4.73
C THR A 101 -12.56 17.59 4.04
N GLU A 102 -12.29 16.95 2.92
CA GLU A 102 -13.32 16.34 2.08
C GLU A 102 -13.84 15.01 2.62
N LEU A 103 -12.94 14.15 3.15
CA LEU A 103 -13.29 12.79 3.56
C LEU A 103 -13.54 12.63 5.06
N TYR A 104 -12.85 13.40 5.89
CA TYR A 104 -12.80 13.15 7.32
C TYR A 104 -13.47 14.23 8.16
N GLN A 105 -13.61 15.45 7.65
CA GLN A 105 -14.42 16.47 8.32
C GLN A 105 -15.91 16.11 8.22
N GLY A 106 -16.60 16.16 9.37
CA GLY A 106 -18.01 15.80 9.49
C GLY A 106 -18.31 14.31 9.60
N ASN A 107 -17.31 13.44 9.57
CA ASN A 107 -17.46 11.99 9.78
C ASN A 107 -18.58 11.31 8.95
N ASP A 108 -18.85 11.80 7.73
CA ASP A 108 -19.95 11.32 6.86
C ASP A 108 -19.74 9.86 6.43
N PRO A 109 -20.63 8.93 6.85
CA PRO A 109 -20.54 7.52 6.46
C PRO A 109 -20.64 7.31 4.95
N LYS A 110 -21.40 8.15 4.24
CA LYS A 110 -21.59 8.04 2.78
C LYS A 110 -20.28 8.29 2.03
N LYS A 111 -19.48 9.25 2.46
CA LYS A 111 -18.16 9.53 1.86
C LYS A 111 -17.18 8.37 2.07
N LYS A 112 -17.19 7.76 3.25
CA LYS A 112 -16.36 6.58 3.56
C LYS A 112 -16.77 5.36 2.74
N LEU A 113 -18.08 5.16 2.57
CA LEU A 113 -18.62 4.12 1.71
C LEU A 113 -18.22 4.35 0.25
N LEU A 114 -18.35 5.58 -0.25
CA LEU A 114 -17.95 5.94 -1.62
C LEU A 114 -16.46 5.65 -1.86
N LYS A 115 -15.60 6.06 -0.94
CA LYS A 115 -14.16 5.76 -0.99
C LYS A 115 -13.87 4.26 -1.07
N ALA A 116 -14.55 3.45 -0.26
CA ALA A 116 -14.37 2.00 -0.25
C ALA A 116 -14.94 1.34 -1.52
N LYS A 117 -16.08 1.81 -2.01
CA LYS A 117 -16.69 1.32 -3.25
C LYS A 117 -15.89 1.68 -4.51
N MET A 118 -15.21 2.81 -4.53
CA MET A 118 -14.40 3.23 -5.66
C MET A 118 -13.30 2.22 -5.97
N ILE A 119 -12.52 1.81 -4.98
CA ILE A 119 -11.46 0.80 -5.17
C ILE A 119 -12.04 -0.58 -5.43
N GLN A 120 -13.18 -0.94 -4.83
CA GLN A 120 -13.87 -2.19 -5.12
C GLN A 120 -14.38 -2.28 -6.56
N ALA A 121 -14.89 -1.18 -7.12
CA ALA A 121 -15.39 -1.15 -8.50
C ALA A 121 -14.29 -1.43 -9.53
N VAL A 122 -13.05 -1.00 -9.23
CA VAL A 122 -11.89 -1.25 -10.11
C VAL A 122 -11.29 -2.63 -9.90
N TRP A 123 -11.32 -3.15 -8.67
CA TRP A 123 -10.70 -4.41 -8.27
C TRP A 123 -11.67 -5.35 -7.54
N PRO A 124 -12.83 -5.71 -8.13
CA PRO A 124 -13.84 -6.52 -7.43
C PRO A 124 -13.33 -7.91 -7.01
N GLN A 125 -12.34 -8.46 -7.73
CA GLN A 125 -11.73 -9.75 -7.42
C GLN A 125 -10.80 -9.73 -6.20
N TYR A 126 -10.30 -8.57 -5.80
CA TYR A 126 -9.34 -8.43 -4.69
C TYR A 126 -9.90 -7.66 -3.50
N VAL A 127 -10.91 -6.83 -3.72
CA VAL A 127 -11.39 -5.84 -2.75
C VAL A 127 -12.82 -6.14 -2.32
N LYS A 128 -13.05 -6.16 -1.00
CA LYS A 128 -14.39 -6.21 -0.40
C LYS A 128 -14.62 -4.99 0.46
N VAL A 129 -15.82 -4.43 0.40
CA VAL A 129 -16.26 -3.41 1.36
C VAL A 129 -16.74 -4.11 2.62
N VAL A 130 -16.21 -3.70 3.76
CA VAL A 130 -16.54 -4.25 5.07
C VAL A 130 -16.81 -3.12 6.08
N ILE A 131 -17.52 -3.44 7.15
CA ILE A 131 -17.66 -2.53 8.30
C ILE A 131 -16.73 -3.02 9.40
N ARG A 132 -15.82 -2.13 9.84
CA ARG A 132 -14.93 -2.35 10.98
C ARG A 132 -14.92 -1.10 11.86
N PHE A 133 -14.99 -1.30 13.16
CA PHE A 133 -15.01 -0.17 14.13
C PHE A 133 -16.09 0.88 13.79
N GLY A 134 -17.29 0.43 13.38
CA GLY A 134 -18.40 1.29 13.00
C GLY A 134 -18.19 2.13 11.73
N ARG A 135 -17.22 1.78 10.86
CA ARG A 135 -16.88 2.54 9.65
C ARG A 135 -16.75 1.60 8.44
N PHE A 136 -17.06 2.14 7.25
CA PHE A 136 -16.79 1.44 5.99
C PHE A 136 -15.29 1.44 5.70
N HIS A 137 -14.76 0.26 5.39
CA HIS A 137 -13.38 0.04 4.97
C HIS A 137 -13.35 -0.81 3.71
N HIS A 138 -12.30 -0.65 2.91
CA HIS A 138 -11.94 -1.63 1.89
C HIS A 138 -11.00 -2.67 2.51
N LEU A 139 -11.32 -3.92 2.31
CA LEU A 139 -10.48 -5.06 2.71
C LEU A 139 -9.89 -5.69 1.45
N ILE A 140 -8.57 -5.79 1.40
CA ILE A 140 -7.84 -6.33 0.25
C ILE A 140 -7.21 -7.66 0.62
N ASN A 141 -7.36 -8.65 -0.26
CA ASN A 141 -6.72 -9.94 -0.12
C ASN A 141 -5.31 -9.93 -0.75
N TRP A 142 -4.34 -9.36 -0.06
CA TRP A 142 -2.93 -9.34 -0.52
C TRP A 142 -2.29 -10.72 -0.61
N LYS A 143 -2.82 -11.73 0.08
CA LYS A 143 -2.26 -13.09 0.12
C LYS A 143 -2.25 -13.77 -1.25
N VAL A 144 -3.17 -13.41 -2.15
CA VAL A 144 -3.22 -13.98 -3.51
C VAL A 144 -1.96 -13.66 -4.32
N PHE A 145 -1.28 -12.56 -4.03
CA PHE A 145 -0.04 -12.17 -4.70
C PHE A 145 1.19 -12.89 -4.14
N SER A 146 1.17 -13.31 -2.88
CA SER A 146 2.25 -14.09 -2.27
C SER A 146 2.34 -15.51 -2.82
N GLN A 147 1.22 -16.07 -3.28
CA GLN A 147 1.18 -17.41 -3.89
C GLN A 147 1.71 -17.40 -5.34
N LYS A 148 1.43 -16.33 -6.10
CA LYS A 148 1.92 -16.21 -7.50
C LYS A 148 3.45 -16.17 -7.58
N SER A 149 4.14 -15.60 -6.60
CA SER A 149 5.61 -15.58 -6.58
C SER A 149 6.24 -16.95 -6.30
N LYS A 150 5.50 -17.89 -5.69
CA LYS A 150 5.96 -19.27 -5.46
C LYS A 150 5.87 -20.12 -6.72
N VAL A 151 4.84 -19.91 -7.55
CA VAL A 151 4.65 -20.65 -8.81
C VAL A 151 5.76 -20.31 -9.81
N LYS A 152 6.12 -19.03 -9.96
CA LYS A 152 7.22 -18.62 -10.85
C LYS A 152 8.58 -19.21 -10.45
N LYS A 153 8.84 -19.51 -9.17
CA LYS A 153 10.06 -20.18 -8.73
C LYS A 153 10.11 -21.68 -9.07
N ALA A 154 8.95 -22.31 -9.21
CA ALA A 154 8.86 -23.72 -9.56
C ALA A 154 9.01 -23.98 -11.08
N GLU A 155 8.74 -22.95 -11.91
CA GLU A 155 8.88 -23.04 -13.38
C GLU A 155 10.31 -22.74 -13.89
N ILE A 156 11.22 -22.31 -13.03
CA ILE A 156 12.62 -21.96 -13.35
C ILE A 156 13.61 -23.02 -12.81
N GLY A 157 13.07 -24.06 -12.21
CA GLY A 157 13.87 -25.19 -11.71
C GLY A 157 14.07 -26.30 -12.74
#